data_352aeae97c688f802a15243acfb9d103
#
_entry.id   352aeae97c688f802a15243acfb9d103
#
_cell.length_a   1.000
_cell.length_b   1.000
_cell.length_c   1.000
_cell.angle_alpha   90.00
_cell.angle_beta   90.00
_cell.angle_gamma   90.00
#
_symmetry.space_group_name_H-M   'P 1'
#
loop_
_entity.id
_entity.type
_entity.pdbx_description
1 polymer ?
#
loop_
_entity_poly.entity_id
_entity_poly.type
_entity_poly.pdbx_seq_one_letter_code
_entity_poly.pdbx_strand_id
1 'polypeptide(L)'
;GLGAVRVGDALGEPPPGEDTVARFPRPALEAVVFATNPAQQGSLRAALNQLAEQDPLIDVRQNDREEIAVSLYGEVQKEVIQATLERDYGVVAEFRETTTVCIERPARVGEAEELIRAKTNTNIAGRSSALSTNPFGATLGLRLEPAAPGSGIEVRIDIPPRLVPLYVFKTNEAFAAHMEAFVHEALAEGPAGWQVTDARVTVVDCGYHQTGTTANDFRRVTQLVVAEAIERSGTWVCEPLADLSLEMPSETAPGVLAAVGRLKGRVTGQFSAGGLSRASVVMPVANVRSLQHQLPGLSMGEGILESRPDGYQPIGDNPPRRVRSHPSPLDREAWLASLARRGA
;
A
#
# COMPACT_ATOMS: atom_id res chain seq x y z
N GLY A 1 24.59 -5.36 15.92
CA GLY A 1 24.57 -6.03 14.66
C GLY A 1 23.66 -5.39 13.63
N LEU A 2 23.85 -5.77 12.40
CA LEU A 2 23.11 -5.26 11.22
C LEU A 2 21.73 -5.94 11.03
N GLY A 3 21.09 -6.41 12.09
CA GLY A 3 19.84 -7.18 12.00
C GLY A 3 18.62 -6.42 11.50
N ALA A 4 18.72 -5.10 11.33
CA ALA A 4 17.65 -4.26 10.76
C ALA A 4 17.94 -3.82 9.32
N VAL A 5 19.14 -4.12 8.78
CA VAL A 5 19.52 -3.74 7.41
C VAL A 5 18.96 -4.75 6.42
N ARG A 6 18.27 -4.24 5.39
CA ARG A 6 17.68 -5.04 4.29
C ARG A 6 18.43 -4.80 2.98
N VAL A 7 18.33 -5.75 2.08
CA VAL A 7 18.81 -5.56 0.70
C VAL A 7 18.06 -4.40 0.06
N GLY A 8 18.80 -3.40 -0.44
CA GLY A 8 18.24 -2.17 -0.98
C GLY A 8 18.35 -0.94 -0.06
N ASP A 9 18.69 -1.13 1.21
CA ASP A 9 18.96 -0.01 2.11
C ASP A 9 20.23 0.73 1.69
N ALA A 10 20.18 2.07 1.75
CA ALA A 10 21.33 2.91 1.47
C ALA A 10 22.37 2.78 2.60
N LEU A 11 23.63 2.53 2.25
CA LEU A 11 24.75 2.57 3.18
C LEU A 11 25.40 3.96 3.10
N GLY A 12 25.21 4.77 4.15
CA GLY A 12 25.76 6.13 4.25
C GLY A 12 24.70 7.21 3.97
N GLU A 13 25.15 8.47 3.89
CA GLU A 13 24.28 9.59 3.53
C GLU A 13 23.96 9.54 2.03
N PRO A 14 22.66 9.59 1.64
CA PRO A 14 22.29 9.66 0.24
C PRO A 14 22.80 10.99 -0.38
N PRO A 15 23.21 11.00 -1.67
CA PRO A 15 23.59 12.22 -2.36
C PRO A 15 22.42 13.22 -2.33
N PRO A 16 22.69 14.54 -2.17
CA PRO A 16 21.64 15.54 -2.16
C PRO A 16 20.91 15.55 -3.52
N GLY A 17 19.59 15.30 -3.49
CA GLY A 17 18.71 15.26 -4.65
C GLY A 17 18.34 13.86 -5.19
N GLU A 18 18.89 12.81 -4.66
CA GLU A 18 18.34 11.47 -4.83
C GLU A 18 17.38 11.18 -3.67
N ASP A 19 16.08 11.26 -3.95
CA ASP A 19 15.10 10.66 -3.08
C ASP A 19 15.45 9.18 -2.91
N THR A 20 15.46 8.70 -1.67
CA THR A 20 15.56 7.27 -1.32
C THR A 20 14.28 6.52 -1.72
N VAL A 21 13.71 6.89 -2.86
CA VAL A 21 12.59 6.17 -3.47
C VAL A 21 13.12 4.80 -3.84
N ALA A 22 12.47 3.78 -3.33
CA ALA A 22 12.80 2.39 -3.53
C ALA A 22 13.30 2.15 -4.97
N ARG A 23 14.54 1.71 -5.13
CA ARG A 23 15.17 1.45 -6.45
C ARG A 23 14.41 0.43 -7.29
N PHE A 24 13.43 -0.23 -6.69
CA PHE A 24 12.55 -1.19 -7.34
C PHE A 24 11.11 -0.70 -7.28
N PRO A 25 10.37 -0.72 -8.40
CA PRO A 25 8.94 -0.44 -8.38
C PRO A 25 8.25 -1.44 -7.46
N ARG A 26 7.12 -1.04 -6.85
CA ARG A 26 6.36 -1.96 -6.00
C ARG A 26 5.80 -3.13 -6.82
N PRO A 27 5.72 -4.34 -6.22
CA PRO A 27 5.07 -5.47 -6.87
C PRO A 27 3.63 -5.12 -7.25
N ALA A 28 3.24 -5.46 -8.46
CA ALA A 28 1.91 -5.16 -8.99
C ALA A 28 0.92 -6.34 -8.87
N LEU A 29 1.37 -7.48 -8.39
CA LEU A 29 0.59 -8.70 -8.25
C LEU A 29 0.66 -9.22 -6.81
N GLU A 30 -0.39 -9.91 -6.37
CA GLU A 30 -0.46 -10.58 -5.07
C GLU A 30 -1.13 -11.95 -5.25
N ALA A 31 -0.63 -12.97 -4.56
CA ALA A 31 -1.28 -14.27 -4.50
C ALA A 31 -1.37 -14.76 -3.05
N VAL A 32 -2.50 -15.37 -2.68
CA VAL A 32 -2.63 -16.07 -1.41
C VAL A 32 -1.96 -17.42 -1.51
N VAL A 33 -1.11 -17.74 -0.55
CA VAL A 33 -0.36 -18.99 -0.46
C VAL A 33 -0.78 -19.78 0.78
N PHE A 34 -0.87 -21.09 0.63
CA PHE A 34 -1.22 -22.02 1.72
C PHE A 34 -0.42 -23.30 1.60
N ALA A 35 -0.13 -23.91 2.75
CA ALA A 35 0.51 -25.21 2.78
C ALA A 35 -0.51 -26.30 2.40
N THR A 36 -0.13 -27.23 1.51
CA THR A 36 -0.97 -28.38 1.14
C THR A 36 -1.31 -29.22 2.37
N ASN A 37 -0.38 -29.31 3.32
CA ASN A 37 -0.62 -29.92 4.64
C ASN A 37 -0.91 -28.80 5.66
N PRO A 38 -2.15 -28.70 6.20
CA PRO A 38 -2.51 -27.64 7.18
C PRO A 38 -1.61 -27.59 8.41
N ALA A 39 -1.01 -28.71 8.84
CA ALA A 39 -0.09 -28.77 9.98
C ALA A 39 1.22 -27.99 9.71
N GLN A 40 1.55 -27.73 8.45
CA GLN A 40 2.74 -26.99 8.03
C GLN A 40 2.49 -25.48 7.81
N GLN A 41 1.29 -24.97 8.11
CA GLN A 41 0.99 -23.54 7.88
C GLN A 41 1.91 -22.62 8.68
N GLY A 42 2.28 -23.00 9.91
CA GLY A 42 3.26 -22.25 10.71
C GLY A 42 4.67 -22.27 10.10
N SER A 43 5.10 -23.42 9.57
CA SER A 43 6.38 -23.58 8.87
C SER A 43 6.40 -22.78 7.56
N LEU A 44 5.30 -22.76 6.82
CA LEU A 44 5.13 -21.94 5.62
C LEU A 44 5.35 -20.46 5.94
N ARG A 45 4.70 -19.96 7.01
CA ARG A 45 4.84 -18.56 7.44
C ARG A 45 6.29 -18.23 7.80
N ALA A 46 6.95 -19.10 8.57
CA ALA A 46 8.36 -18.90 8.95
C ALA A 46 9.28 -18.86 7.72
N ALA A 47 9.08 -19.79 6.78
CA ALA A 47 9.86 -19.87 5.55
C ALA A 47 9.66 -18.63 4.66
N LEU A 48 8.43 -18.16 4.48
CA LEU A 48 8.13 -16.96 3.69
C LEU A 48 8.71 -15.70 4.32
N ASN A 49 8.66 -15.57 5.64
CA ASN A 49 9.31 -14.43 6.32
C ASN A 49 10.83 -14.43 6.12
N GLN A 50 11.47 -15.59 6.18
CA GLN A 50 12.91 -15.70 5.90
C GLN A 50 13.25 -15.38 4.45
N LEU A 51 12.40 -15.77 3.49
CA LEU A 51 12.57 -15.40 2.08
C LEU A 51 12.42 -13.89 1.89
N ALA A 52 11.45 -13.25 2.55
CA ALA A 52 11.24 -11.80 2.50
C ALA A 52 12.39 -11.00 3.16
N GLU A 53 13.12 -11.59 4.12
CA GLU A 53 14.33 -10.96 4.66
C GLU A 53 15.51 -10.99 3.66
N GLN A 54 15.55 -12.01 2.79
CA GLN A 54 16.62 -12.20 1.81
C GLN A 54 16.33 -11.51 0.47
N ASP A 55 15.07 -11.42 0.09
CA ASP A 55 14.63 -10.81 -1.17
C ASP A 55 13.63 -9.66 -0.89
N PRO A 56 14.06 -8.39 -1.03
CA PRO A 56 13.21 -7.22 -0.79
C PRO A 56 12.03 -7.12 -1.79
N LEU A 57 12.05 -7.94 -2.83
CA LEU A 57 10.99 -8.01 -3.83
C LEU A 57 9.84 -8.93 -3.39
N ILE A 58 9.98 -9.61 -2.26
CA ILE A 58 8.97 -10.46 -1.65
C ILE A 58 8.39 -9.71 -0.45
N ASP A 59 7.13 -9.28 -0.54
CA ASP A 59 6.38 -8.71 0.58
C ASP A 59 5.36 -9.73 1.06
N VAL A 60 5.41 -10.08 2.36
CA VAL A 60 4.56 -11.09 2.98
C VAL A 60 3.58 -10.42 3.94
N ARG A 61 2.30 -10.64 3.70
CA ARG A 61 1.22 -10.10 4.53
C ARG A 61 0.34 -11.23 5.06
N GLN A 62 -0.13 -11.10 6.29
CA GLN A 62 -1.16 -11.96 6.85
C GLN A 62 -2.44 -11.14 7.06
N ASN A 63 -3.58 -11.69 6.62
CA ASN A 63 -4.88 -11.05 6.80
C ASN A 63 -5.58 -11.52 8.10
N ASP A 64 -6.76 -10.94 8.42
CA ASP A 64 -7.57 -11.29 9.59
C ASP A 64 -8.05 -12.76 9.61
N ARG A 65 -8.01 -13.43 8.46
CA ARG A 65 -8.36 -14.85 8.32
C ARG A 65 -7.16 -15.78 8.44
N GLU A 66 -6.01 -15.24 8.89
CA GLU A 66 -4.73 -15.95 8.97
C GLU A 66 -4.20 -16.45 7.61
N GLU A 67 -4.77 -15.99 6.48
CA GLU A 67 -4.27 -16.32 5.16
C GLU A 67 -2.99 -15.50 4.89
N ILE A 68 -2.01 -16.16 4.30
CA ILE A 68 -0.73 -15.52 3.93
C ILE A 68 -0.83 -15.08 2.48
N ALA A 69 -0.59 -13.81 2.23
CA ALA A 69 -0.51 -13.24 0.89
C ALA A 69 0.94 -12.83 0.60
N VAL A 70 1.37 -13.07 -0.63
CA VAL A 70 2.72 -12.74 -1.11
C VAL A 70 2.60 -11.82 -2.31
N SER A 71 3.26 -10.66 -2.25
CA SER A 71 3.34 -9.74 -3.38
C SER A 71 4.40 -10.19 -4.37
N LEU A 72 4.12 -10.11 -5.68
CA LEU A 72 4.89 -10.69 -6.76
C LEU A 72 5.07 -9.71 -7.92
N TYR A 73 6.21 -9.80 -8.61
CA TYR A 73 6.44 -9.09 -9.87
C TYR A 73 5.94 -9.87 -11.10
N GLY A 74 5.72 -11.17 -10.95
CA GLY A 74 5.24 -12.02 -12.04
C GLY A 74 5.09 -13.48 -11.62
N GLU A 75 4.52 -14.28 -12.50
CA GLU A 75 4.25 -15.70 -12.25
C GLU A 75 5.53 -16.55 -12.11
N VAL A 76 6.61 -16.17 -12.81
CA VAL A 76 7.90 -16.88 -12.70
C VAL A 76 8.42 -16.82 -11.26
N GLN A 77 8.28 -15.65 -10.59
CA GLN A 77 8.68 -15.52 -9.19
C GLN A 77 7.86 -16.45 -8.28
N LYS A 78 6.57 -16.62 -8.55
CA LYS A 78 5.69 -17.57 -7.85
C LYS A 78 6.22 -19.01 -7.95
N GLU A 79 6.59 -19.44 -9.16
CA GLU A 79 7.16 -20.77 -9.39
C GLU A 79 8.50 -20.95 -8.66
N VAL A 80 9.35 -19.93 -8.65
CA VAL A 80 10.63 -19.94 -7.93
C VAL A 80 10.40 -20.04 -6.42
N ILE A 81 9.47 -19.25 -5.85
CA ILE A 81 9.12 -19.31 -4.44
C ILE A 81 8.59 -20.71 -4.09
N GLN A 82 7.70 -21.27 -4.89
CA GLN A 82 7.13 -22.60 -4.67
C GLN A 82 8.22 -23.69 -4.64
N ALA A 83 9.12 -23.69 -5.64
CA ALA A 83 10.24 -24.63 -5.72
C ALA A 83 11.22 -24.47 -4.52
N THR A 84 11.46 -23.23 -4.10
CA THR A 84 12.34 -22.94 -2.94
C THR A 84 11.72 -23.42 -1.64
N LEU A 85 10.40 -23.19 -1.42
CA LEU A 85 9.69 -23.68 -0.24
C LEU A 85 9.74 -25.20 -0.12
N GLU A 86 9.57 -25.92 -1.25
CA GLU A 86 9.65 -27.37 -1.26
C GLU A 86 11.08 -27.88 -1.02
N ARG A 87 12.06 -27.34 -1.77
CA ARG A 87 13.44 -27.81 -1.74
C ARG A 87 14.18 -27.49 -0.44
N ASP A 88 14.07 -26.23 0.02
CA ASP A 88 14.92 -25.70 1.11
C ASP A 88 14.23 -25.75 2.47
N TYR A 89 12.89 -25.73 2.49
CA TYR A 89 12.10 -25.71 3.73
C TYR A 89 11.22 -26.97 3.92
N GLY A 90 11.14 -27.84 2.91
CA GLY A 90 10.32 -29.05 2.98
C GLY A 90 8.81 -28.79 3.08
N VAL A 91 8.36 -27.61 2.62
CA VAL A 91 6.96 -27.17 2.67
C VAL A 91 6.40 -27.16 1.25
N VAL A 92 5.46 -28.07 0.98
CA VAL A 92 4.69 -28.04 -0.26
C VAL A 92 3.59 -26.99 -0.16
N ALA A 93 3.68 -25.95 -0.98
CA ALA A 93 2.76 -24.83 -0.96
C ALA A 93 2.01 -24.69 -2.30
N GLU A 94 0.76 -24.25 -2.20
CA GLU A 94 -0.09 -23.92 -3.34
C GLU A 94 -0.46 -22.44 -3.29
N PHE A 95 -0.57 -21.83 -4.49
CA PHE A 95 -0.99 -20.45 -4.64
C PHE A 95 -2.38 -20.39 -5.25
N ARG A 96 -3.24 -19.55 -4.69
CA ARG A 96 -4.50 -19.16 -5.35
C ARG A 96 -4.21 -18.31 -6.58
N GLU A 97 -5.26 -18.00 -7.32
CA GLU A 97 -5.19 -17.11 -8.48
C GLU A 97 -4.54 -15.78 -8.09
N THR A 98 -3.64 -15.31 -8.93
CA THR A 98 -2.92 -14.05 -8.75
C THR A 98 -3.86 -12.87 -8.99
N THR A 99 -3.89 -11.93 -8.07
CA THR A 99 -4.68 -10.70 -8.17
C THR A 99 -3.76 -9.49 -8.32
N THR A 100 -4.29 -8.41 -8.91
CA THR A 100 -3.55 -7.17 -9.07
C THR A 100 -3.56 -6.37 -7.78
N VAL A 101 -2.41 -5.85 -7.36
CA VAL A 101 -2.29 -4.95 -6.21
C VAL A 101 -2.77 -3.56 -6.62
N CYS A 102 -3.91 -3.14 -6.10
CA CYS A 102 -4.49 -1.82 -6.30
C CYS A 102 -4.02 -0.84 -5.23
N ILE A 103 -4.34 0.43 -5.43
CA ILE A 103 -4.25 1.50 -4.45
C ILE A 103 -5.60 2.18 -4.28
N GLU A 104 -5.76 2.95 -3.22
CA GLU A 104 -6.89 3.85 -3.04
C GLU A 104 -6.41 5.30 -3.05
N ARG A 105 -7.17 6.18 -3.71
CA ARG A 105 -6.95 7.63 -3.70
C ARG A 105 -8.14 8.33 -3.09
N PRO A 106 -7.95 9.33 -2.21
CA PRO A 106 -9.04 10.13 -1.70
C PRO A 106 -9.85 10.76 -2.84
N ALA A 107 -11.19 10.72 -2.75
CA ALA A 107 -12.06 11.26 -3.79
C ALA A 107 -12.29 12.77 -3.61
N ARG A 108 -12.29 13.24 -2.37
CA ARG A 108 -12.52 14.63 -1.97
C ARG A 108 -11.86 14.90 -0.61
N VAL A 109 -11.97 16.14 -0.14
CA VAL A 109 -11.52 16.49 1.22
C VAL A 109 -12.37 15.78 2.25
N GLY A 110 -11.73 15.16 3.24
CA GLY A 110 -12.35 14.58 4.42
C GLY A 110 -11.70 15.13 5.70
N GLU A 111 -12.51 15.54 6.66
CA GLU A 111 -12.04 16.03 7.97
C GLU A 111 -12.63 15.19 9.08
N ALA A 112 -11.83 14.87 10.07
CA ALA A 112 -12.27 14.14 11.24
C ALA A 112 -11.50 14.58 12.50
N GLU A 113 -12.14 14.37 13.65
CA GLU A 113 -11.57 14.73 14.94
C GLU A 113 -12.03 13.75 16.02
N GLU A 114 -11.12 13.34 16.86
CA GLU A 114 -11.38 12.61 18.11
C GLU A 114 -10.90 13.43 19.29
N LEU A 115 -11.81 13.78 20.18
CA LEU A 115 -11.48 14.56 21.38
C LEU A 115 -11.14 13.64 22.56
N ILE A 116 -10.14 14.01 23.32
CA ILE A 116 -9.83 13.37 24.60
C ILE A 116 -11.03 13.49 25.55
N ARG A 117 -11.31 12.45 26.31
CA ARG A 117 -12.38 12.48 27.31
C ARG A 117 -11.96 13.34 28.51
N ALA A 118 -12.67 14.45 28.72
CA ALA A 118 -12.47 15.29 29.89
C ALA A 118 -12.92 14.55 31.16
N LYS A 119 -12.04 14.50 32.15
CA LYS A 119 -12.32 13.99 33.50
C LYS A 119 -12.17 15.12 34.51
N THR A 120 -12.91 15.06 35.63
CA THR A 120 -12.78 16.02 36.74
C THR A 120 -11.33 16.01 37.26
N ASN A 121 -10.74 17.18 37.45
CA ASN A 121 -9.37 17.38 37.98
C ASN A 121 -8.23 16.89 37.04
N THR A 122 -8.45 16.84 35.73
CA THR A 122 -7.37 16.56 34.76
C THR A 122 -6.91 17.84 34.08
N ASN A 123 -5.60 18.03 34.02
CA ASN A 123 -4.97 19.15 33.31
C ASN A 123 -4.77 18.76 31.85
N ILE A 124 -5.63 19.27 30.93
CA ILE A 124 -5.63 18.98 29.51
C ILE A 124 -5.17 20.22 28.76
N ALA A 125 -4.17 20.05 27.89
CA ALA A 125 -3.86 21.03 26.87
C ALA A 125 -4.70 20.74 25.62
N GLY A 126 -5.24 21.79 25.00
CA GLY A 126 -6.09 21.65 23.82
C GLY A 126 -7.56 21.36 24.15
N ARG A 127 -8.31 20.93 23.13
CA ARG A 127 -9.74 20.64 23.20
C ARG A 127 -10.02 19.30 23.84
N SER A 128 -11.14 19.20 24.55
CA SER A 128 -11.60 17.97 25.19
C SER A 128 -13.12 17.97 25.32
N SER A 129 -13.73 16.81 25.56
CA SER A 129 -15.16 16.69 25.77
C SER A 129 -15.48 15.66 26.85
N ALA A 130 -16.38 16.01 27.77
CA ALA A 130 -16.91 15.09 28.79
C ALA A 130 -17.74 13.96 28.14
N LEU A 131 -18.32 14.21 26.97
CA LEU A 131 -19.13 13.25 26.20
C LEU A 131 -18.30 12.37 25.25
N SER A 132 -16.99 12.59 25.17
CA SER A 132 -16.14 11.81 24.28
C SER A 132 -16.13 10.32 24.65
N THR A 133 -16.23 9.48 23.63
CA THR A 133 -16.07 8.02 23.71
C THR A 133 -14.67 7.57 23.34
N ASN A 134 -13.76 8.51 23.05
CA ASN A 134 -12.35 8.21 22.76
C ASN A 134 -11.70 7.52 23.96
N PRO A 135 -11.21 6.27 23.83
CA PRO A 135 -10.59 5.57 24.95
C PRO A 135 -9.14 6.01 25.20
N PHE A 136 -8.54 6.75 24.26
CA PHE A 136 -7.14 7.16 24.31
C PHE A 136 -6.96 8.54 24.94
N GLY A 137 -5.78 8.76 25.50
CA GLY A 137 -5.42 9.98 26.21
C GLY A 137 -4.99 11.15 25.29
N ALA A 138 -5.45 11.22 24.06
CA ALA A 138 -5.08 12.26 23.10
C ALA A 138 -6.27 12.79 22.29
N THR A 139 -6.26 14.10 22.00
CA THR A 139 -7.10 14.72 20.96
C THR A 139 -6.29 14.80 19.68
N LEU A 140 -6.92 14.51 18.57
CA LEU A 140 -6.36 14.70 17.23
C LEU A 140 -7.44 15.12 16.25
N GLY A 141 -7.18 16.17 15.48
CA GLY A 141 -7.95 16.59 14.32
C GLY A 141 -7.10 16.48 13.07
N LEU A 142 -7.65 15.89 12.01
CA LEU A 142 -6.97 15.72 10.73
C LEU A 142 -7.85 16.19 9.58
N ARG A 143 -7.19 16.75 8.56
CA ARG A 143 -7.74 17.01 7.22
C ARG A 143 -7.00 16.13 6.23
N LEU A 144 -7.73 15.32 5.47
CA LEU A 144 -7.25 14.49 4.37
C LEU A 144 -7.68 15.12 3.05
N GLU A 145 -6.75 15.34 2.13
CA GLU A 145 -6.99 15.96 0.83
C GLU A 145 -6.38 15.11 -0.28
N PRO A 146 -7.05 15.03 -1.46
CA PRO A 146 -6.43 14.43 -2.66
C PRO A 146 -5.16 15.20 -3.03
N ALA A 147 -4.13 14.47 -3.45
CA ALA A 147 -2.90 15.04 -4.00
C ALA A 147 -2.66 14.57 -5.44
N ALA A 148 -1.63 15.07 -6.10
CA ALA A 148 -1.32 14.71 -7.48
C ALA A 148 -1.02 13.20 -7.59
N PRO A 149 -1.43 12.52 -8.69
CA PRO A 149 -1.04 11.15 -8.93
C PRO A 149 0.47 10.93 -8.87
N GLY A 150 0.91 9.94 -8.11
CA GLY A 150 2.32 9.63 -7.90
C GLY A 150 3.03 10.48 -6.85
N SER A 151 2.33 11.42 -6.17
CA SER A 151 2.94 12.25 -5.11
C SER A 151 3.13 11.53 -3.77
N GLY A 152 2.53 10.34 -3.61
CA GLY A 152 2.62 9.59 -2.36
C GLY A 152 1.78 10.21 -1.23
N ILE A 153 2.30 10.15 -0.01
CA ILE A 153 1.65 10.67 1.20
C ILE A 153 2.48 11.83 1.73
N GLU A 154 1.86 13.01 1.84
CA GLU A 154 2.45 14.20 2.47
C GLU A 154 1.76 14.44 3.81
N VAL A 155 2.54 14.59 4.90
CA VAL A 155 2.02 14.92 6.22
C VAL A 155 2.47 16.31 6.63
N ARG A 156 1.51 17.14 7.06
CA ARG A 156 1.75 18.52 7.53
C ARG A 156 1.25 18.69 8.95
N ILE A 157 1.94 19.50 9.71
CA ILE A 157 1.54 19.91 11.07
C ILE A 157 1.14 21.38 11.02
N ASP A 158 -0.16 21.66 11.22
CA ASP A 158 -0.75 23.00 11.23
C ASP A 158 -1.52 23.22 12.54
N ILE A 159 -0.78 23.18 13.65
CA ILE A 159 -1.31 23.41 14.98
C ILE A 159 -0.51 24.51 15.69
N PRO A 160 -1.12 25.25 16.63
CA PRO A 160 -0.39 26.20 17.47
C PRO A 160 0.77 25.52 18.22
N PRO A 161 1.99 26.10 18.25
CA PRO A 161 3.15 25.48 18.90
C PRO A 161 2.92 25.07 20.35
N ARG A 162 2.06 25.79 21.10
CA ARG A 162 1.68 25.46 22.48
C ARG A 162 0.93 24.14 22.64
N LEU A 163 0.35 23.61 21.55
CA LEU A 163 -0.39 22.34 21.53
C LEU A 163 0.48 21.15 21.13
N VAL A 164 1.73 21.39 20.73
CA VAL A 164 2.67 20.29 20.47
C VAL A 164 3.04 19.61 21.78
N PRO A 165 2.85 18.28 21.92
CA PRO A 165 3.04 17.57 23.19
C PRO A 165 4.54 17.27 23.44
N LEU A 166 5.34 18.32 23.69
CA LEU A 166 6.80 18.23 23.83
C LEU A 166 7.24 17.33 24.99
N TYR A 167 6.41 17.17 26.03
CA TYR A 167 6.76 16.26 27.11
C TYR A 167 6.78 14.77 26.63
N VAL A 168 5.96 14.45 25.60
CA VAL A 168 5.92 13.11 24.99
C VAL A 168 7.04 12.95 23.95
N PHE A 169 7.13 13.90 23.00
CA PHE A 169 7.97 13.76 21.81
C PHE A 169 9.29 14.54 21.87
N LYS A 170 9.50 15.36 22.90
CA LYS A 170 10.69 16.16 23.17
C LYS A 170 10.91 17.36 22.24
N THR A 171 10.75 17.20 20.92
CA THR A 171 10.92 18.27 19.93
C THR A 171 9.75 18.30 18.95
N ASN A 172 9.60 19.40 18.21
CA ASN A 172 8.61 19.55 17.14
C ASN A 172 8.90 18.58 15.97
N GLU A 173 10.17 18.40 15.65
CA GLU A 173 10.63 17.51 14.59
C GLU A 173 10.32 16.04 14.94
N ALA A 174 10.56 15.64 16.18
CA ALA A 174 10.21 14.30 16.65
C ALA A 174 8.70 14.07 16.65
N PHE A 175 7.90 15.06 17.02
CA PHE A 175 6.43 14.98 16.91
C PHE A 175 6.02 14.80 15.45
N ALA A 176 6.53 15.62 14.53
CA ALA A 176 6.21 15.53 13.11
C ALA A 176 6.59 14.15 12.53
N ALA A 177 7.79 13.65 12.81
CA ALA A 177 8.25 12.34 12.35
C ALA A 177 7.38 11.18 12.87
N HIS A 178 6.96 11.24 14.15
CA HIS A 178 6.05 10.22 14.70
C HIS A 178 4.65 10.31 14.07
N MET A 179 4.12 11.53 13.87
CA MET A 179 2.82 11.70 13.21
C MET A 179 2.85 11.19 11.77
N GLU A 180 3.93 11.46 11.04
CA GLU A 180 4.16 10.90 9.71
C GLU A 180 4.11 9.37 9.72
N ALA A 181 4.86 8.73 10.61
CA ALA A 181 4.85 7.28 10.76
C ALA A 181 3.46 6.73 11.12
N PHE A 182 2.73 7.38 12.02
CA PHE A 182 1.38 6.95 12.44
C PHE A 182 0.35 7.11 11.33
N VAL A 183 0.44 8.19 10.54
CA VAL A 183 -0.41 8.42 9.37
C VAL A 183 -0.13 7.38 8.30
N HIS A 184 1.15 7.10 7.98
CA HIS A 184 1.52 6.05 7.03
C HIS A 184 0.99 4.68 7.45
N GLU A 185 1.08 4.33 8.74
CA GLU A 185 0.50 3.10 9.29
C GLU A 185 -1.03 3.06 9.11
N ALA A 186 -1.72 4.17 9.39
CA ALA A 186 -3.17 4.24 9.28
C ALA A 186 -3.66 4.19 7.82
N LEU A 187 -2.88 4.72 6.86
CA LEU A 187 -3.18 4.71 5.43
C LEU A 187 -2.75 3.42 4.72
N ALA A 188 -2.11 2.47 5.43
CA ALA A 188 -1.68 1.20 4.83
C ALA A 188 -2.85 0.36 4.31
N GLU A 189 -4.05 0.53 4.87
CA GLU A 189 -5.27 -0.18 4.45
C GLU A 189 -6.49 0.74 4.50
N GLY A 190 -6.99 1.12 3.34
CA GLY A 190 -8.23 1.90 3.16
C GLY A 190 -9.51 1.06 3.26
N PRO A 191 -10.68 1.64 2.94
CA PRO A 191 -11.98 0.96 3.02
C PRO A 191 -12.12 -0.27 2.10
N ALA A 192 -11.42 -0.29 0.96
CA ALA A 192 -11.37 -1.44 0.07
C ALA A 192 -10.22 -2.41 0.40
N GLY A 193 -9.43 -2.14 1.46
CA GLY A 193 -8.30 -2.93 1.92
C GLY A 193 -6.98 -2.65 1.20
N TRP A 194 -6.95 -1.67 0.29
CA TRP A 194 -5.74 -1.25 -0.41
C TRP A 194 -5.06 -0.09 0.31
N GLN A 195 -3.79 0.15 0.03
CA GLN A 195 -3.09 1.31 0.56
C GLN A 195 -3.71 2.60 0.01
N VAL A 196 -4.02 3.55 0.90
CA VAL A 196 -4.39 4.91 0.51
C VAL A 196 -3.12 5.72 0.27
N THR A 197 -3.01 6.35 -0.89
CA THR A 197 -1.85 7.15 -1.30
C THR A 197 -2.29 8.33 -2.16
N ASP A 198 -1.33 9.13 -2.64
CA ASP A 198 -1.59 10.39 -3.36
C ASP A 198 -2.52 11.30 -2.55
N ALA A 199 -2.12 11.48 -1.28
CA ALA A 199 -2.88 12.18 -0.27
C ALA A 199 -2.02 13.16 0.51
N ARG A 200 -2.60 14.31 0.87
CA ARG A 200 -2.06 15.21 1.88
C ARG A 200 -2.88 15.08 3.16
N VAL A 201 -2.20 14.83 4.27
CA VAL A 201 -2.80 14.77 5.61
C VAL A 201 -2.26 15.91 6.44
N THR A 202 -3.15 16.80 6.89
CA THR A 202 -2.77 17.93 7.74
C THR A 202 -3.32 17.72 9.15
N VAL A 203 -2.45 17.73 10.15
CA VAL A 203 -2.84 17.76 11.56
C VAL A 203 -3.32 19.16 11.87
N VAL A 204 -4.61 19.32 12.19
CA VAL A 204 -5.26 20.64 12.41
C VAL A 204 -5.65 20.91 13.87
N ASP A 205 -5.70 19.86 14.70
CA ASP A 205 -5.91 20.00 16.15
C ASP A 205 -5.15 18.93 16.92
N CYS A 206 -4.75 19.27 18.13
CA CYS A 206 -4.02 18.41 19.03
C CYS A 206 -4.35 18.76 20.50
N GLY A 207 -4.47 17.72 21.32
CA GLY A 207 -4.66 17.90 22.77
C GLY A 207 -4.19 16.67 23.54
N TYR A 208 -3.83 16.88 24.81
CA TYR A 208 -3.24 15.83 25.64
C TYR A 208 -3.37 16.12 27.13
N HIS A 209 -3.35 15.06 27.94
CA HIS A 209 -3.14 15.18 29.39
C HIS A 209 -1.68 15.48 29.67
N GLN A 210 -1.39 16.49 30.47
CA GLN A 210 -0.02 16.95 30.75
C GLN A 210 0.86 15.89 31.45
N THR A 211 0.29 14.88 32.08
CA THR A 211 1.02 13.85 32.82
C THR A 211 0.66 12.42 32.47
N GLY A 212 -0.26 12.18 31.53
CA GLY A 212 -0.80 10.84 31.30
C GLY A 212 -0.81 10.35 29.87
N THR A 213 -0.69 11.25 28.88
CA THR A 213 -0.68 10.89 27.45
C THR A 213 0.66 10.27 27.05
N THR A 214 0.60 9.27 26.22
CA THR A 214 1.77 8.56 25.68
C THR A 214 1.81 8.69 24.14
N ALA A 215 2.95 8.36 23.52
CA ALA A 215 3.06 8.29 22.07
C ALA A 215 2.10 7.24 21.48
N ASN A 216 1.82 6.15 22.22
CA ASN A 216 0.87 5.14 21.76
C ASN A 216 -0.59 5.66 21.74
N ASP A 217 -0.97 6.59 22.61
CA ASP A 217 -2.28 7.23 22.53
C ASP A 217 -2.43 8.00 21.22
N PHE A 218 -1.40 8.75 20.81
CA PHE A 218 -1.37 9.42 19.50
C PHE A 218 -1.41 8.44 18.34
N ARG A 219 -0.64 7.36 18.41
CA ARG A 219 -0.67 6.31 17.38
C ARG A 219 -2.07 5.73 17.20
N ARG A 220 -2.77 5.44 18.29
CA ARG A 220 -4.11 4.83 18.25
C ARG A 220 -5.19 5.81 17.83
N VAL A 221 -5.18 7.03 18.35
CA VAL A 221 -6.16 8.04 17.93
C VAL A 221 -5.97 8.42 16.44
N THR A 222 -4.74 8.40 15.92
CA THR A 222 -4.47 8.62 14.50
C THR A 222 -5.19 7.59 13.63
N GLN A 223 -5.17 6.32 14.01
CA GLN A 223 -5.87 5.26 13.27
C GLN A 223 -7.39 5.49 13.19
N LEU A 224 -8.01 5.96 14.30
CA LEU A 224 -9.44 6.31 14.33
C LEU A 224 -9.76 7.50 13.43
N VAL A 225 -9.02 8.60 13.62
CA VAL A 225 -9.30 9.86 12.91
C VAL A 225 -9.03 9.73 11.41
N VAL A 226 -7.96 9.05 11.03
CA VAL A 226 -7.66 8.78 9.61
C VAL A 226 -8.75 7.92 8.98
N ALA A 227 -9.21 6.85 9.64
CA ALA A 227 -10.27 6.00 9.11
C ALA A 227 -11.57 6.78 8.88
N GLU A 228 -11.95 7.65 9.83
CA GLU A 228 -13.14 8.50 9.71
C GLU A 228 -12.97 9.59 8.62
N ALA A 229 -11.79 10.20 8.52
CA ALA A 229 -11.50 11.17 7.46
C ALA A 229 -11.57 10.53 6.06
N ILE A 230 -11.05 9.29 5.91
CA ILE A 230 -11.14 8.52 4.66
C ILE A 230 -12.60 8.20 4.33
N GLU A 231 -13.41 7.78 5.30
CA GLU A 231 -14.82 7.47 5.06
C GLU A 231 -15.58 8.71 4.56
N ARG A 232 -15.34 9.88 5.15
CA ARG A 232 -15.93 11.15 4.71
C ARG A 232 -15.40 11.61 3.35
N SER A 233 -14.12 11.35 3.06
CA SER A 233 -13.49 11.62 1.77
C SER A 233 -14.06 10.71 0.67
N GLY A 234 -14.37 9.46 0.98
CA GLY A 234 -14.50 8.40 0.00
C GLY A 234 -13.18 8.12 -0.70
N THR A 235 -13.09 7.00 -1.40
CA THR A 235 -11.87 6.64 -2.15
C THR A 235 -12.20 6.10 -3.53
N TRP A 236 -11.28 6.30 -4.47
CA TRP A 236 -11.23 5.62 -5.75
C TRP A 236 -10.22 4.49 -5.67
N VAL A 237 -10.65 3.27 -5.96
CA VAL A 237 -9.72 2.15 -6.16
C VAL A 237 -9.09 2.29 -7.53
N CYS A 238 -7.76 2.23 -7.59
CA CYS A 238 -6.99 2.39 -8.81
C CYS A 238 -6.15 1.14 -9.08
N GLU A 239 -6.21 0.64 -10.32
CA GLU A 239 -5.38 -0.48 -10.81
C GLU A 239 -4.05 0.03 -11.37
N PRO A 240 -2.95 -0.74 -11.23
CA PRO A 240 -1.67 -0.37 -11.80
C PRO A 240 -1.68 -0.50 -13.32
N LEU A 241 -0.99 0.44 -13.97
CA LEU A 241 -0.75 0.48 -15.41
C LEU A 241 0.68 0.06 -15.74
N ALA A 242 0.84 -0.49 -16.93
CA ALA A 242 2.11 -0.73 -17.57
C ALA A 242 2.21 0.08 -18.86
N ASP A 243 3.35 0.74 -19.06
CA ASP A 243 3.79 1.26 -20.34
C ASP A 243 4.55 0.16 -21.09
N LEU A 244 4.05 -0.19 -22.25
CA LEU A 244 4.59 -1.25 -23.08
C LEU A 244 5.22 -0.68 -24.35
N SER A 245 6.42 -1.14 -24.66
CA SER A 245 7.04 -0.97 -25.96
C SER A 245 6.89 -2.26 -26.74
N LEU A 246 6.14 -2.19 -27.84
CA LEU A 246 5.91 -3.31 -28.75
C LEU A 246 6.73 -3.10 -30.04
N GLU A 247 7.44 -4.13 -30.50
CA GLU A 247 8.08 -4.16 -31.80
C GLU A 247 7.60 -5.39 -32.56
N MET A 248 7.20 -5.23 -33.83
CA MET A 248 6.60 -6.29 -34.63
C MET A 248 6.74 -6.01 -36.13
N PRO A 249 6.66 -7.05 -37.02
CA PRO A 249 6.53 -6.84 -38.45
C PRO A 249 5.34 -5.95 -38.81
N SER A 250 5.50 -5.01 -39.73
CA SER A 250 4.47 -4.03 -40.08
C SER A 250 3.18 -4.67 -40.59
N GLU A 251 3.27 -5.83 -41.26
CA GLU A 251 2.11 -6.58 -41.73
C GLU A 251 1.26 -7.17 -40.60
N THR A 252 1.87 -7.47 -39.44
CA THR A 252 1.16 -8.03 -38.28
C THR A 252 0.64 -6.96 -37.32
N ALA A 253 1.08 -5.71 -37.43
CA ALA A 253 0.73 -4.61 -36.53
C ALA A 253 -0.79 -4.43 -36.36
N PRO A 254 -1.66 -4.48 -37.39
CA PRO A 254 -3.10 -4.34 -37.19
C PRO A 254 -3.70 -5.41 -36.28
N GLY A 255 -3.24 -6.65 -36.38
CA GLY A 255 -3.69 -7.77 -35.53
C GLY A 255 -3.27 -7.62 -34.10
N VAL A 256 -2.01 -7.22 -33.84
CA VAL A 256 -1.47 -6.96 -32.50
C VAL A 256 -2.19 -5.77 -31.85
N LEU A 257 -2.36 -4.66 -32.58
CA LEU A 257 -3.05 -3.47 -32.03
C LEU A 257 -4.54 -3.73 -31.76
N ALA A 258 -5.20 -4.55 -32.55
CA ALA A 258 -6.55 -5.02 -32.27
C ALA A 258 -6.63 -5.85 -30.96
N ALA A 259 -5.64 -6.70 -30.70
CA ALA A 259 -5.53 -7.45 -29.45
C ALA A 259 -5.28 -6.51 -28.25
N VAL A 260 -4.41 -5.52 -28.40
CA VAL A 260 -4.20 -4.45 -27.40
C VAL A 260 -5.53 -3.78 -27.03
N GLY A 261 -6.32 -3.38 -28.02
CA GLY A 261 -7.64 -2.75 -27.78
C GLY A 261 -8.61 -3.66 -27.04
N ARG A 262 -8.69 -4.95 -27.42
CA ARG A 262 -9.54 -5.93 -26.69
C ARG A 262 -9.11 -6.13 -25.25
N LEU A 263 -7.82 -6.00 -24.95
CA LEU A 263 -7.23 -6.09 -23.62
C LEU A 263 -7.21 -4.75 -22.87
N LYS A 264 -8.06 -3.79 -23.27
CA LYS A 264 -8.17 -2.46 -22.66
C LYS A 264 -6.88 -1.62 -22.70
N GLY A 265 -5.96 -1.96 -23.62
CA GLY A 265 -4.77 -1.17 -23.88
C GLY A 265 -5.09 0.05 -24.75
N ARG A 266 -4.38 1.14 -24.51
CA ARG A 266 -4.46 2.39 -25.27
C ARG A 266 -3.12 2.65 -25.96
N VAL A 267 -3.12 2.73 -27.26
CA VAL A 267 -1.94 3.10 -28.05
C VAL A 267 -1.65 4.59 -27.84
N THR A 268 -0.45 4.92 -27.39
CA THR A 268 0.02 6.29 -27.12
C THR A 268 0.94 6.82 -28.21
N GLY A 269 1.56 5.93 -28.97
CA GLY A 269 2.42 6.26 -30.11
C GLY A 269 2.58 5.06 -31.04
N GLN A 270 2.77 5.34 -32.33
CA GLN A 270 3.09 4.31 -33.34
C GLN A 270 4.05 4.88 -34.39
N PHE A 271 5.03 4.08 -34.75
CA PHE A 271 6.00 4.39 -35.77
C PHE A 271 6.30 3.15 -36.61
N SER A 272 6.39 3.30 -37.93
CA SER A 272 6.72 2.20 -38.83
C SER A 272 7.83 2.63 -39.80
N ALA A 273 8.87 1.81 -39.89
CA ALA A 273 9.99 2.01 -40.82
C ALA A 273 10.67 0.66 -41.18
N GLY A 274 11.09 0.50 -42.43
CA GLY A 274 11.90 -0.64 -42.85
C GLY A 274 11.23 -2.01 -42.66
N GLY A 275 9.89 -2.11 -42.74
CA GLY A 275 9.16 -3.36 -42.51
C GLY A 275 8.87 -3.70 -41.07
N LEU A 276 9.35 -2.88 -40.10
CA LEU A 276 9.08 -2.99 -38.67
C LEU A 276 8.14 -1.90 -38.22
N SER A 277 7.24 -2.23 -37.27
CA SER A 277 6.38 -1.31 -36.57
C SER A 277 6.69 -1.34 -35.07
N ARG A 278 6.81 -0.16 -34.47
CA ARG A 278 6.91 0.03 -33.03
C ARG A 278 5.65 0.73 -32.53
N ALA A 279 5.12 0.27 -31.40
CA ALA A 279 3.99 0.92 -30.75
C ALA A 279 4.27 1.09 -29.25
N SER A 280 3.95 2.28 -28.73
CA SER A 280 3.88 2.55 -27.29
C SER A 280 2.43 2.36 -26.85
N VAL A 281 2.22 1.60 -25.79
CA VAL A 281 0.89 1.20 -25.30
C VAL A 281 0.84 1.30 -23.80
N VAL A 282 -0.20 1.93 -23.25
CA VAL A 282 -0.51 1.90 -21.83
C VAL A 282 -1.69 0.97 -21.61
N MET A 283 -1.55 0.01 -20.67
CA MET A 283 -2.62 -0.94 -20.36
C MET A 283 -2.58 -1.42 -18.90
N PRO A 284 -3.73 -1.94 -18.36
CA PRO A 284 -3.76 -2.55 -17.04
C PRO A 284 -2.77 -3.70 -16.92
N VAL A 285 -2.00 -3.74 -15.82
CA VAL A 285 -1.00 -4.81 -15.57
C VAL A 285 -1.64 -6.20 -15.61
N ALA A 286 -2.88 -6.34 -15.14
CA ALA A 286 -3.63 -7.61 -15.20
C ALA A 286 -3.72 -8.21 -16.60
N ASN A 287 -3.69 -7.39 -17.64
CA ASN A 287 -3.88 -7.82 -19.04
C ASN A 287 -2.56 -8.01 -19.81
N VAL A 288 -1.43 -7.57 -19.24
CA VAL A 288 -0.10 -7.67 -19.91
C VAL A 288 0.25 -9.12 -20.23
N ARG A 289 0.02 -10.04 -19.28
CA ARG A 289 0.30 -11.47 -19.48
C ARG A 289 -0.51 -12.06 -20.63
N SER A 290 -1.79 -11.69 -20.72
CA SER A 290 -2.65 -12.15 -21.82
C SER A 290 -2.12 -11.68 -23.18
N LEU A 291 -1.59 -10.47 -23.27
CA LEU A 291 -0.95 -9.95 -24.47
C LEU A 291 0.36 -10.70 -24.77
N GLN A 292 1.20 -10.92 -23.76
CA GLN A 292 2.46 -11.68 -23.90
C GLN A 292 2.23 -13.09 -24.46
N HIS A 293 1.19 -13.77 -23.98
CA HIS A 293 0.84 -15.11 -24.49
C HIS A 293 0.31 -15.11 -25.93
N GLN A 294 -0.42 -14.06 -26.32
CA GLN A 294 -0.97 -13.94 -27.68
C GLN A 294 0.04 -13.42 -28.70
N LEU A 295 1.03 -12.63 -28.25
CA LEU A 295 1.96 -11.91 -29.13
C LEU A 295 2.70 -12.82 -30.12
N PRO A 296 3.29 -13.99 -29.73
CA PRO A 296 3.97 -14.85 -30.68
C PRO A 296 3.07 -15.31 -31.84
N GLY A 297 1.82 -15.70 -31.51
CA GLY A 297 0.86 -16.12 -32.52
C GLY A 297 0.39 -14.99 -33.45
N LEU A 298 0.32 -13.76 -32.92
CA LEU A 298 -0.12 -12.58 -33.68
C LEU A 298 0.99 -11.96 -34.53
N SER A 299 2.26 -12.16 -34.14
CA SER A 299 3.45 -11.54 -34.77
C SER A 299 4.33 -12.51 -35.52
N MET A 300 3.85 -13.73 -35.84
CA MET A 300 4.63 -14.81 -36.47
C MET A 300 5.90 -15.21 -35.70
N GLY A 301 5.88 -15.00 -34.37
CA GLY A 301 7.02 -15.29 -33.49
C GLY A 301 8.06 -14.15 -33.37
N GLU A 302 7.92 -13.07 -34.16
CA GLU A 302 8.91 -11.98 -34.20
C GLU A 302 8.60 -10.79 -33.30
N GLY A 303 7.43 -10.82 -32.55
CA GLY A 303 7.02 -9.74 -31.68
C GLY A 303 7.85 -9.68 -30.42
N ILE A 304 8.32 -8.48 -30.10
CA ILE A 304 9.02 -8.16 -28.83
C ILE A 304 8.13 -7.25 -27.99
N LEU A 305 8.06 -7.55 -26.69
CA LEU A 305 7.32 -6.76 -25.71
C LEU A 305 8.23 -6.44 -24.52
N GLU A 306 8.43 -5.16 -24.27
CA GLU A 306 9.04 -4.64 -23.06
C GLU A 306 7.97 -3.95 -22.23
N SER A 307 8.03 -4.08 -20.88
CA SER A 307 7.05 -3.54 -19.96
C SER A 307 7.72 -2.74 -18.85
N ARG A 308 7.14 -1.58 -18.51
CA ARG A 308 7.54 -0.74 -17.40
C ARG A 308 6.30 -0.29 -16.62
N PRO A 309 6.39 -0.07 -15.29
CA PRO A 309 5.29 0.53 -14.52
C PRO A 309 4.96 1.95 -15.00
N ASP A 310 3.66 2.28 -15.11
CA ASP A 310 3.18 3.61 -15.57
C ASP A 310 2.10 4.21 -14.65
N GLY A 311 2.24 4.03 -13.36
CA GLY A 311 1.29 4.60 -12.40
C GLY A 311 -0.01 3.81 -12.28
N TYR A 312 -1.13 4.49 -12.03
CA TYR A 312 -2.41 3.88 -11.69
C TYR A 312 -3.58 4.63 -12.32
N GLN A 313 -4.64 3.90 -12.69
CA GLN A 313 -5.91 4.48 -13.16
C GLN A 313 -7.09 4.04 -12.29
N PRO A 314 -8.13 4.89 -12.10
CA PRO A 314 -9.33 4.51 -11.38
C PRO A 314 -10.07 3.36 -12.08
N ILE A 315 -10.57 2.41 -11.28
CA ILE A 315 -11.49 1.37 -11.72
C ILE A 315 -12.91 1.90 -11.58
N GLY A 316 -13.70 1.86 -12.66
CA GLY A 316 -15.08 2.34 -12.65
C GLY A 316 -16.01 1.41 -11.86
N ASP A 317 -16.53 0.38 -12.54
CA ASP A 317 -17.51 -0.50 -11.95
C ASP A 317 -16.88 -1.67 -11.18
N ASN A 318 -17.46 -1.99 -10.02
CA ASN A 318 -17.12 -3.14 -9.19
C ASN A 318 -15.60 -3.28 -8.89
N PRO A 319 -14.97 -2.29 -8.23
CA PRO A 319 -13.55 -2.33 -7.91
C PRO A 319 -13.22 -3.52 -6.99
N PRO A 320 -12.06 -4.15 -7.17
CA PRO A 320 -11.64 -5.28 -6.34
C PRO A 320 -11.45 -4.84 -4.88
N ARG A 321 -11.79 -5.76 -3.97
CA ARG A 321 -11.58 -5.58 -2.54
C ARG A 321 -10.54 -6.57 -2.03
N ARG A 322 -9.72 -6.10 -1.12
CA ARG A 322 -8.71 -6.89 -0.41
C ARG A 322 -9.18 -7.14 1.02
N VAL A 323 -8.97 -8.34 1.52
CA VAL A 323 -9.24 -8.63 2.94
C VAL A 323 -8.23 -7.86 3.79
N ARG A 324 -8.74 -7.10 4.76
CA ARG A 324 -7.89 -6.32 5.68
C ARG A 324 -7.07 -7.23 6.58
N SER A 325 -5.92 -6.75 7.02
CA SER A 325 -5.07 -7.44 8.02
C SER A 325 -5.64 -7.32 9.43
N HIS A 326 -6.54 -6.34 9.64
CA HIS A 326 -7.13 -6.04 10.93
C HIS A 326 -8.53 -5.49 10.77
N PRO A 327 -9.42 -5.64 11.79
CA PRO A 327 -10.71 -4.98 11.82
C PRO A 327 -10.56 -3.47 11.57
N SER A 328 -11.51 -2.89 10.84
CA SER A 328 -11.51 -1.45 10.58
C SER A 328 -11.65 -0.66 11.89
N PRO A 329 -10.90 0.46 12.08
CA PRO A 329 -11.13 1.35 13.21
C PRO A 329 -12.56 1.94 13.26
N LEU A 330 -13.30 1.92 12.15
CA LEU A 330 -14.71 2.31 12.09
C LEU A 330 -15.63 1.30 12.82
N ASP A 331 -15.28 0.01 12.82
CA ASP A 331 -15.84 -0.97 13.75
C ASP A 331 -15.04 -0.91 15.06
N ARG A 332 -15.34 0.10 15.86
CA ARG A 332 -14.58 0.46 17.07
C ARG A 332 -14.50 -0.71 18.07
N GLU A 333 -15.56 -1.48 18.23
CA GLU A 333 -15.60 -2.60 19.16
C GLU A 333 -14.67 -3.74 18.71
N ALA A 334 -14.84 -4.23 17.48
CA ALA A 334 -13.99 -5.28 16.92
C ALA A 334 -12.51 -4.85 16.87
N TRP A 335 -12.26 -3.59 16.49
CA TRP A 335 -10.90 -3.06 16.43
C TRP A 335 -10.24 -2.98 17.80
N LEU A 336 -10.91 -2.45 18.84
CA LEU A 336 -10.38 -2.41 20.21
C LEU A 336 -10.15 -3.80 20.78
N ALA A 337 -11.06 -4.76 20.50
CA ALA A 337 -10.86 -6.15 20.89
C ALA A 337 -9.63 -6.78 20.22
N SER A 338 -9.34 -6.41 18.97
CA SER A 338 -8.13 -6.87 18.27
C SER A 338 -6.84 -6.30 18.86
N LEU A 339 -6.87 -5.03 19.31
CA LEU A 339 -5.74 -4.41 19.99
C LEU A 339 -5.43 -5.08 21.33
N ALA A 340 -6.46 -5.42 22.11
CA ALA A 340 -6.30 -6.10 23.39
C ALA A 340 -5.64 -7.48 23.24
N ARG A 341 -5.99 -8.23 22.19
CA ARG A 341 -5.38 -9.54 21.88
C ARG A 341 -3.90 -9.48 21.50
N ARG A 342 -3.43 -8.34 20.98
CA ARG A 342 -2.02 -8.15 20.56
C ARG A 342 -1.14 -7.57 21.65
N GLY A 343 -1.73 -6.94 22.65
CA GLY A 343 -1.01 -6.39 23.79
C GLY A 343 -0.86 -7.37 24.95
N ALA A 344 -1.50 -8.52 24.85
CA ALA A 344 -1.34 -9.65 25.77
C ALA A 344 -0.33 -10.68 25.23
#